data_ee3c0390c44884abf4cdaebf82601019
#
_entry.id   ee3c0390c44884abf4cdaebf82601019
#
_cell.length_a   1.000
_cell.length_b   1.000
_cell.length_c   1.000
_cell.angle_alpha   90.00
_cell.angle_beta   90.00
_cell.angle_gamma   90.00
#
_symmetry.space_group_name_H-M   'P 1'
#
loop_
_entity.id
_entity.type
_entity.pdbx_description
1 polymer ?
#
loop_
_entity_poly.entity_id
_entity_poly.type
_entity_poly.pdbx_seq_one_letter_code
_entity_poly.pdbx_strand_id
1 'polypeptide(L)'
;MRSAAVCILCGLSVSSARAAQLKPETLQAFERYIREAESRLEQRLRPGARFLWVDDEPQRAAEVRQAKLAIESLGGRDPVAVPGGLIHDWIGAVFIPGVTLTRTLALVQDYAHNEDHYRPEVVASRLVSRDGNDFKVYLRLRKKKVITVILDTDYDVRYFPLDGGRCYSRAYSTRIAEIQNAGKKDERALPPGQDSGFLWRLYSYWRFQERDGGVYVECEAISLTRAIPAGLGWLIEPVIQTLPRESLANTLRETRTALEK
;
A
#
# COMPACT_ATOMS: atom_id res chain seq x y z
N MET A 1 -2.48 -14.60 68.03
CA MET A 1 -1.83 -13.79 66.99
C MET A 1 -2.41 -14.20 65.65
N ARG A 2 -3.26 -13.40 65.04
CA ARG A 2 -3.88 -13.66 63.74
C ARG A 2 -3.26 -12.71 62.74
N SER A 3 -2.47 -13.26 61.79
CA SER A 3 -1.90 -12.51 60.67
C SER A 3 -2.96 -12.29 59.57
N ALA A 4 -3.27 -11.07 59.31
CA ALA A 4 -4.11 -10.69 58.17
C ALA A 4 -3.23 -10.52 56.93
N ALA A 5 -3.47 -11.38 55.92
CA ALA A 5 -2.86 -11.25 54.60
C ALA A 5 -3.66 -10.18 53.78
N VAL A 6 -3.01 -9.07 53.46
CA VAL A 6 -3.55 -8.05 52.54
C VAL A 6 -3.22 -8.48 51.11
N CYS A 7 -4.22 -8.92 50.38
CA CYS A 7 -4.13 -9.13 48.92
C CYS A 7 -4.25 -7.77 48.25
N ILE A 8 -3.13 -7.27 47.73
CA ILE A 8 -3.14 -6.10 46.80
C ILE A 8 -3.52 -6.62 45.42
N LEU A 9 -4.77 -6.41 45.00
CA LEU A 9 -5.21 -6.57 43.64
C LEU A 9 -4.65 -5.37 42.83
N CYS A 10 -3.53 -5.57 42.13
CA CYS A 10 -3.11 -4.68 41.08
C CYS A 10 -4.10 -4.83 39.90
N GLY A 11 -5.10 -3.94 39.86
CA GLY A 11 -5.95 -3.77 38.71
C GLY A 11 -5.12 -3.21 37.55
N LEU A 12 -4.70 -4.06 36.62
CA LEU A 12 -4.19 -3.65 35.32
C LEU A 12 -5.35 -2.97 34.56
N SER A 13 -5.43 -1.65 34.69
CA SER A 13 -6.25 -0.84 33.82
C SER A 13 -5.69 -0.97 32.41
N VAL A 14 -6.29 -1.84 31.60
CA VAL A 14 -6.09 -1.88 30.14
C VAL A 14 -6.60 -0.54 29.64
N SER A 15 -5.70 0.43 29.50
CA SER A 15 -6.00 1.68 28.81
C SER A 15 -6.49 1.32 27.42
N SER A 16 -7.78 1.41 27.19
CA SER A 16 -8.38 1.31 25.86
C SER A 16 -7.59 2.24 24.95
N ALA A 17 -6.90 1.68 23.96
CA ALA A 17 -6.23 2.49 22.97
C ALA A 17 -7.28 3.46 22.40
N ARG A 18 -7.09 4.77 22.66
CA ARG A 18 -8.04 5.77 22.17
C ARG A 18 -8.16 5.60 20.67
N ALA A 19 -9.37 5.41 20.20
CA ALA A 19 -9.71 5.37 18.80
C ALA A 19 -9.06 6.56 18.06
N ALA A 20 -8.49 6.29 16.90
CA ALA A 20 -7.77 7.29 16.12
C ALA A 20 -8.75 7.96 15.16
N GLN A 21 -8.93 9.25 15.30
CA GLN A 21 -9.77 10.02 14.37
C GLN A 21 -8.91 10.70 13.31
N LEU A 22 -9.20 10.43 12.03
CA LEU A 22 -8.63 11.17 10.92
C LEU A 22 -9.16 12.60 10.94
N LYS A 23 -8.28 13.56 11.24
CA LYS A 23 -8.65 14.97 11.37
C LYS A 23 -8.62 15.68 10.02
N PRO A 24 -9.41 16.75 9.82
CA PRO A 24 -9.41 17.52 8.58
C PRO A 24 -8.02 18.05 8.19
N GLU A 25 -7.24 18.55 9.13
CA GLU A 25 -5.88 19.05 8.88
C GLU A 25 -4.91 17.94 8.41
N THR A 26 -5.07 16.72 8.94
CA THR A 26 -4.30 15.52 8.48
C THR A 26 -4.63 15.20 7.04
N LEU A 27 -5.93 15.18 6.72
CA LEU A 27 -6.40 14.89 5.36
C LEU A 27 -5.94 15.95 4.37
N GLN A 28 -6.06 17.24 4.71
CA GLN A 28 -5.57 18.34 3.87
C GLN A 28 -4.06 18.26 3.61
N ALA A 29 -3.26 17.86 4.61
CA ALA A 29 -1.84 17.67 4.44
C ALA A 29 -1.55 16.50 3.48
N PHE A 30 -2.27 15.39 3.61
CA PHE A 30 -2.18 14.27 2.69
C PHE A 30 -2.57 14.67 1.26
N GLU A 31 -3.67 15.38 1.07
CA GLU A 31 -4.12 15.84 -0.25
C GLU A 31 -3.11 16.79 -0.91
N ARG A 32 -2.44 17.65 -0.16
CA ARG A 32 -1.34 18.48 -0.70
C ARG A 32 -0.20 17.60 -1.20
N TYR A 33 0.22 16.62 -0.38
CA TYR A 33 1.26 15.68 -0.76
C TYR A 33 0.92 14.90 -2.04
N ILE A 34 -0.32 14.42 -2.15
CA ILE A 34 -0.81 13.72 -3.34
C ILE A 34 -0.74 14.60 -4.59
N ARG A 35 -1.15 15.88 -4.50
CA ARG A 35 -1.04 16.80 -5.65
C ARG A 35 0.41 16.96 -6.12
N GLU A 36 1.36 17.03 -5.20
CA GLU A 36 2.79 17.10 -5.54
C GLU A 36 3.28 15.80 -6.19
N ALA A 37 2.88 14.63 -5.65
CA ALA A 37 3.20 13.33 -6.22
C ALA A 37 2.62 13.19 -7.65
N GLU A 38 1.37 13.56 -7.84
CA GLU A 38 0.73 13.52 -9.16
C GLU A 38 1.35 14.50 -10.15
N SER A 39 1.80 15.66 -9.70
CA SER A 39 2.57 16.58 -10.55
C SER A 39 3.89 15.96 -11.02
N ARG A 40 4.60 15.22 -10.15
CA ARG A 40 5.80 14.44 -10.55
C ARG A 40 5.45 13.37 -11.59
N LEU A 41 4.35 12.66 -11.39
CA LEU A 41 3.86 11.65 -12.33
C LEU A 41 3.54 12.27 -13.70
N GLU A 42 2.84 13.39 -13.73
CA GLU A 42 2.49 14.10 -14.96
C GLU A 42 3.70 14.61 -15.74
N GLN A 43 4.76 15.01 -15.04
CA GLN A 43 6.02 15.37 -15.69
C GLN A 43 6.63 14.18 -16.45
N ARG A 44 6.51 12.95 -15.93
CA ARG A 44 6.99 11.72 -16.59
C ARG A 44 6.17 11.33 -17.83
N LEU A 45 4.94 11.84 -17.94
CA LEU A 45 4.07 11.59 -19.10
C LEU A 45 4.32 12.55 -20.26
N ARG A 46 5.14 13.58 -20.08
CA ARG A 46 5.44 14.57 -21.13
C ARG A 46 6.29 13.95 -22.25
N PRO A 47 6.13 14.42 -23.50
CA PRO A 47 7.00 14.00 -24.59
C PRO A 47 8.48 14.22 -24.26
N GLY A 48 9.31 13.20 -24.50
CA GLY A 48 10.76 13.23 -24.23
C GLY A 48 11.15 13.01 -22.76
N ALA A 49 10.21 12.95 -21.82
CA ALA A 49 10.52 12.63 -20.45
C ALA A 49 10.82 11.13 -20.25
N ARG A 50 11.58 10.82 -19.19
CA ARG A 50 11.76 9.43 -18.75
C ARG A 50 10.48 8.94 -18.11
N PHE A 51 9.85 7.97 -18.74
CA PHE A 51 8.57 7.41 -18.26
C PHE A 51 8.72 6.64 -16.96
N LEU A 52 9.75 5.80 -16.85
CA LEU A 52 10.03 5.02 -15.65
C LEU A 52 11.01 5.75 -14.72
N TRP A 53 10.79 5.60 -13.43
CA TRP A 53 11.70 6.06 -12.39
C TRP A 53 13.05 5.33 -12.43
N VAL A 54 13.07 4.05 -12.82
CA VAL A 54 14.33 3.30 -12.93
C VAL A 54 15.31 3.93 -13.90
N ASP A 55 14.83 4.67 -14.89
CA ASP A 55 15.67 5.31 -15.93
C ASP A 55 16.35 6.59 -15.44
N ASP A 56 16.00 7.09 -14.26
CA ASP A 56 16.67 8.28 -13.70
C ASP A 56 18.12 7.98 -13.32
N GLU A 57 18.44 6.71 -13.00
CA GLU A 57 19.76 6.26 -12.62
C GLU A 57 20.20 5.02 -13.42
N PRO A 58 21.28 5.11 -14.21
CA PRO A 58 21.75 3.98 -15.04
C PRO A 58 22.05 2.71 -14.25
N GLN A 59 22.61 2.85 -13.03
CA GLN A 59 22.91 1.70 -12.17
C GLN A 59 21.63 0.99 -11.73
N ARG A 60 20.60 1.73 -11.31
CA ARG A 60 19.29 1.19 -10.92
C ARG A 60 18.65 0.45 -12.09
N ALA A 61 18.66 1.06 -13.28
CA ALA A 61 18.13 0.43 -14.49
C ALA A 61 18.85 -0.89 -14.82
N ALA A 62 20.17 -0.93 -14.69
CA ALA A 62 20.97 -2.13 -14.93
C ALA A 62 20.66 -3.23 -13.90
N GLU A 63 20.50 -2.89 -12.63
CA GLU A 63 20.16 -3.84 -11.58
C GLU A 63 18.76 -4.42 -11.75
N VAL A 64 17.77 -3.59 -12.06
CA VAL A 64 16.38 -4.04 -12.32
C VAL A 64 16.33 -4.96 -13.53
N ARG A 65 17.09 -4.64 -14.60
CA ARG A 65 17.19 -5.50 -15.78
C ARG A 65 17.80 -6.88 -15.48
N GLN A 66 18.63 -6.99 -14.44
CA GLN A 66 19.16 -8.26 -13.90
C GLN A 66 18.16 -8.95 -12.95
N ALA A 67 16.88 -8.62 -13.01
CA ALA A 67 15.81 -9.14 -12.18
C ALA A 67 15.94 -8.81 -10.67
N LYS A 68 16.78 -7.82 -10.29
CA LYS A 68 16.79 -7.31 -8.91
C LYS A 68 15.58 -6.41 -8.69
N LEU A 69 15.02 -6.44 -7.48
CA LEU A 69 14.00 -5.49 -7.03
C LEU A 69 14.70 -4.19 -6.62
N ALA A 70 14.38 -3.09 -7.30
CA ALA A 70 14.70 -1.75 -6.79
C ALA A 70 13.54 -1.24 -5.95
N ILE A 71 13.83 -0.61 -4.81
CA ILE A 71 12.84 0.00 -3.93
C ILE A 71 13.44 1.12 -3.09
N GLU A 72 12.83 2.28 -3.13
CA GLU A 72 13.29 3.49 -2.40
C GLU A 72 12.10 4.27 -1.83
N SER A 73 12.35 5.07 -0.79
CA SER A 73 11.40 6.09 -0.35
C SER A 73 11.53 7.35 -1.22
N LEU A 74 10.41 7.90 -1.65
CA LEU A 74 10.37 9.18 -2.33
C LEU A 74 10.23 10.33 -1.31
N GLY A 75 10.82 11.51 -1.66
CA GLY A 75 10.76 12.68 -0.78
C GLY A 75 11.86 12.75 0.29
N GLY A 76 12.83 11.82 0.29
CA GLY A 76 14.06 11.88 1.11
C GLY A 76 13.87 11.62 2.61
N ARG A 77 12.63 11.47 3.09
CA ARG A 77 12.29 11.08 4.47
C ARG A 77 11.06 10.18 4.46
N ASP A 78 11.18 9.01 5.07
CA ASP A 78 10.05 8.14 5.35
C ASP A 78 10.07 7.76 6.84
N PRO A 79 8.96 7.97 7.54
CA PRO A 79 7.73 8.66 7.11
C PRO A 79 7.85 10.19 7.11
N VAL A 80 7.00 10.85 6.30
CA VAL A 80 6.79 12.30 6.37
C VAL A 80 5.75 12.60 7.44
N ALA A 81 6.14 13.32 8.49
CA ALA A 81 5.23 13.69 9.56
C ALA A 81 4.25 14.80 9.09
N VAL A 82 2.97 14.60 9.37
CA VAL A 82 1.89 15.57 9.17
C VAL A 82 1.07 15.71 10.45
N PRO A 83 0.23 16.75 10.61
CA PRO A 83 -0.60 16.90 11.80
C PRO A 83 -1.40 15.62 12.10
N GLY A 84 -1.10 14.95 13.21
CA GLY A 84 -1.79 13.74 13.66
C GLY A 84 -1.58 12.48 12.82
N GLY A 85 -0.71 12.49 11.80
CA GLY A 85 -0.47 11.37 10.90
C GLY A 85 0.94 11.26 10.35
N LEU A 86 1.18 10.17 9.63
CA LEU A 86 2.43 9.88 8.93
C LEU A 86 2.09 9.50 7.48
N ILE A 87 2.81 10.08 6.53
CA ILE A 87 2.74 9.73 5.12
C ILE A 87 3.95 8.86 4.79
N HIS A 88 3.71 7.71 4.18
CA HIS A 88 4.73 6.83 3.63
C HIS A 88 4.63 6.86 2.12
N ASP A 89 5.74 7.15 1.45
CA ASP A 89 5.83 7.22 -0.01
C ASP A 89 7.00 6.36 -0.48
N TRP A 90 6.68 5.21 -1.06
CA TRP A 90 7.64 4.24 -1.54
C TRP A 90 7.42 3.95 -3.02
N ILE A 91 8.51 3.92 -3.78
CA ILE A 91 8.53 3.48 -5.17
C ILE A 91 9.36 2.21 -5.29
N GLY A 92 8.91 1.30 -6.14
CA GLY A 92 9.68 0.11 -6.47
C GLY A 92 9.45 -0.34 -7.90
N ALA A 93 10.39 -1.12 -8.41
CA ALA A 93 10.35 -1.64 -9.78
C ALA A 93 10.97 -3.03 -9.89
N VAL A 94 10.43 -3.81 -10.82
CA VAL A 94 10.96 -5.10 -11.27
C VAL A 94 10.93 -5.18 -12.79
N PHE A 95 11.84 -5.97 -13.37
CA PHE A 95 11.80 -6.38 -14.76
C PHE A 95 11.36 -7.84 -14.85
N ILE A 96 10.49 -8.15 -15.80
CA ILE A 96 9.93 -9.48 -16.01
C ILE A 96 10.24 -9.87 -17.46
N PRO A 97 11.25 -10.74 -17.68
CA PRO A 97 11.67 -11.13 -19.03
C PRO A 97 10.63 -12.02 -19.70
N GLY A 98 10.54 -11.95 -21.03
CA GLY A 98 9.74 -12.86 -21.85
C GLY A 98 8.22 -12.65 -21.77
N VAL A 99 7.75 -11.61 -21.07
CA VAL A 99 6.31 -11.29 -20.99
C VAL A 99 5.98 -10.06 -21.82
N THR A 100 4.73 -9.95 -22.25
CA THR A 100 4.19 -8.80 -22.96
C THR A 100 3.42 -7.87 -22.03
N LEU A 101 3.26 -6.60 -22.44
CA LEU A 101 2.39 -5.65 -21.75
C LEU A 101 0.95 -6.17 -21.62
N THR A 102 0.42 -6.77 -22.68
CA THR A 102 -0.93 -7.35 -22.70
C THR A 102 -1.11 -8.42 -21.60
N ARG A 103 -0.16 -9.36 -21.49
CA ARG A 103 -0.19 -10.40 -20.45
C ARG A 103 -0.06 -9.82 -19.06
N THR A 104 0.82 -8.84 -18.90
CA THR A 104 1.00 -8.14 -17.63
C THR A 104 -0.28 -7.43 -17.19
N LEU A 105 -0.90 -6.67 -18.10
CA LEU A 105 -2.16 -5.97 -17.81
C LEU A 105 -3.31 -6.95 -17.53
N ALA A 106 -3.37 -8.09 -18.22
CA ALA A 106 -4.37 -9.12 -17.95
C ALA A 106 -4.26 -9.64 -16.50
N LEU A 107 -3.04 -9.87 -15.99
CA LEU A 107 -2.83 -10.32 -14.61
C LEU A 107 -3.21 -9.24 -13.60
N VAL A 108 -2.69 -8.01 -13.73
CA VAL A 108 -2.90 -6.96 -12.72
C VAL A 108 -4.33 -6.41 -12.71
N GLN A 109 -5.10 -6.63 -13.77
CA GLN A 109 -6.52 -6.28 -13.87
C GLN A 109 -7.46 -7.42 -13.45
N ASP A 110 -6.93 -8.60 -13.16
CA ASP A 110 -7.72 -9.73 -12.69
C ASP A 110 -8.06 -9.60 -11.19
N TYR A 111 -8.80 -8.55 -10.88
CA TYR A 111 -9.21 -8.23 -9.50
C TYR A 111 -10.13 -9.27 -8.87
N ALA A 112 -10.71 -10.16 -9.66
CA ALA A 112 -11.52 -11.25 -9.13
C ALA A 112 -10.66 -12.34 -8.45
N HIS A 113 -9.38 -12.45 -8.82
CA HIS A 113 -8.46 -13.49 -8.36
C HIS A 113 -7.18 -12.94 -7.72
N ASN A 114 -7.17 -11.68 -7.27
CA ASN A 114 -5.99 -11.09 -6.64
C ASN A 114 -5.51 -11.86 -5.41
N GLU A 115 -6.42 -12.50 -4.65
CA GLU A 115 -6.02 -13.35 -3.53
C GLU A 115 -5.20 -14.58 -3.94
N ASP A 116 -5.30 -15.04 -5.17
CA ASP A 116 -4.52 -16.18 -5.66
C ASP A 116 -3.08 -15.79 -6.00
N HIS A 117 -2.86 -14.50 -6.33
CA HIS A 117 -1.57 -13.96 -6.72
C HIS A 117 -0.84 -13.28 -5.57
N TYR A 118 -1.55 -12.57 -4.68
CA TYR A 118 -0.97 -11.69 -3.66
C TYR A 118 -1.11 -12.21 -2.22
N ARG A 119 -1.25 -13.53 -2.04
CA ARG A 119 -1.15 -14.13 -0.69
C ARG A 119 0.26 -13.96 -0.13
N PRO A 120 0.40 -13.83 1.19
CA PRO A 120 -0.64 -13.87 2.23
C PRO A 120 -1.26 -12.50 2.54
N GLU A 121 -0.93 -11.44 1.82
CA GLU A 121 -1.37 -10.08 2.15
C GLU A 121 -2.80 -9.78 1.67
N VAL A 122 -3.18 -10.26 0.49
CA VAL A 122 -4.56 -10.21 0.02
C VAL A 122 -5.22 -11.56 0.36
N VAL A 123 -6.25 -11.53 1.20
CA VAL A 123 -6.94 -12.76 1.67
C VAL A 123 -8.34 -12.92 1.08
N ALA A 124 -8.87 -11.87 0.47
CA ALA A 124 -10.04 -11.90 -0.39
C ALA A 124 -9.99 -10.73 -1.36
N SER A 125 -10.52 -10.93 -2.57
CA SER A 125 -10.60 -9.89 -3.59
C SER A 125 -11.91 -10.01 -4.40
N ARG A 126 -12.34 -8.90 -4.97
CA ARG A 126 -13.53 -8.87 -5.82
C ARG A 126 -13.50 -7.69 -6.77
N LEU A 127 -13.77 -7.94 -8.03
CA LEU A 127 -14.15 -6.91 -8.98
C LEU A 127 -15.60 -6.50 -8.67
N VAL A 128 -15.81 -5.26 -8.22
CA VAL A 128 -17.14 -4.73 -7.90
C VAL A 128 -17.85 -4.26 -9.17
N SER A 129 -17.13 -3.50 -10.01
CA SER A 129 -17.61 -3.09 -11.34
C SER A 129 -16.45 -2.72 -12.26
N ARG A 130 -16.73 -2.77 -13.57
CA ARG A 130 -15.80 -2.32 -14.62
C ARG A 130 -16.58 -1.54 -15.67
N ASP A 131 -16.02 -0.39 -16.06
CA ASP A 131 -16.46 0.38 -17.22
C ASP A 131 -15.23 0.79 -18.02
N GLY A 132 -15.01 0.11 -19.15
CA GLY A 132 -13.81 0.28 -19.95
C GLY A 132 -12.52 0.04 -19.16
N ASN A 133 -11.79 1.14 -18.89
CA ASN A 133 -10.53 1.16 -18.13
C ASN A 133 -10.72 1.59 -16.67
N ASP A 134 -11.95 1.80 -16.22
CA ASP A 134 -12.31 2.13 -14.86
C ASP A 134 -12.80 0.91 -14.11
N PHE A 135 -12.23 0.68 -12.92
CA PHE A 135 -12.54 -0.47 -12.09
C PHE A 135 -12.90 0.00 -10.68
N LYS A 136 -13.93 -0.63 -10.09
CA LYS A 136 -14.17 -0.57 -8.65
C LYS A 136 -13.80 -1.93 -8.05
N VAL A 137 -12.95 -1.89 -7.05
CA VAL A 137 -12.30 -3.10 -6.53
C VAL A 137 -12.46 -3.15 -5.01
N TYR A 138 -12.80 -4.33 -4.50
CA TYR A 138 -12.74 -4.63 -3.09
C TYR A 138 -11.56 -5.58 -2.82
N LEU A 139 -10.75 -5.27 -1.79
CA LEU A 139 -9.71 -6.14 -1.27
C LEU A 139 -9.83 -6.26 0.25
N ARG A 140 -9.70 -7.48 0.76
CA ARG A 140 -9.44 -7.72 2.18
C ARG A 140 -7.95 -7.95 2.37
N LEU A 141 -7.32 -7.04 3.10
CA LEU A 141 -5.88 -7.07 3.36
C LEU A 141 -5.61 -7.64 4.76
N ARG A 142 -4.60 -8.50 4.85
CA ARG A 142 -4.06 -8.99 6.12
C ARG A 142 -2.63 -8.49 6.29
N LYS A 143 -2.43 -7.63 7.27
CA LYS A 143 -1.11 -7.15 7.66
C LYS A 143 -0.69 -7.81 8.97
N LYS A 144 0.42 -8.55 8.93
CA LYS A 144 0.93 -9.31 10.08
C LYS A 144 2.37 -8.92 10.35
N LYS A 145 2.60 -8.37 11.54
CA LYS A 145 3.92 -8.14 12.14
C LYS A 145 3.86 -8.59 13.61
N VAL A 146 3.94 -7.66 14.56
CA VAL A 146 3.74 -7.95 15.99
C VAL A 146 2.27 -8.26 16.27
N ILE A 147 1.38 -7.55 15.60
CA ILE A 147 -0.07 -7.79 15.63
C ILE A 147 -0.56 -8.15 14.22
N THR A 148 -1.74 -8.74 14.14
CA THR A 148 -2.45 -8.95 12.87
C THR A 148 -3.59 -7.97 12.77
N VAL A 149 -3.62 -7.21 11.67
CA VAL A 149 -4.71 -6.28 11.33
C VAL A 149 -5.35 -6.76 10.03
N ILE A 150 -6.67 -6.83 10.02
CA ILE A 150 -7.48 -7.11 8.83
C ILE A 150 -8.17 -5.82 8.43
N LEU A 151 -8.06 -5.47 7.14
CA LEU A 151 -8.62 -4.26 6.57
C LEU A 151 -9.50 -4.62 5.38
N ASP A 152 -10.74 -4.16 5.38
CA ASP A 152 -11.58 -4.13 4.18
C ASP A 152 -11.36 -2.81 3.47
N THR A 153 -11.01 -2.89 2.18
CA THR A 153 -10.62 -1.73 1.38
C THR A 153 -11.34 -1.71 0.06
N ASP A 154 -11.88 -0.55 -0.30
CA ASP A 154 -12.48 -0.29 -1.60
C ASP A 154 -11.62 0.71 -2.37
N TYR A 155 -11.46 0.48 -3.68
CA TYR A 155 -10.65 1.31 -4.56
C TYR A 155 -11.39 1.68 -5.82
N ASP A 156 -11.16 2.92 -6.27
CA ASP A 156 -11.37 3.33 -7.66
C ASP A 156 -10.01 3.26 -8.38
N VAL A 157 -9.96 2.49 -9.48
CA VAL A 157 -8.75 2.27 -10.27
C VAL A 157 -9.02 2.65 -11.72
N ARG A 158 -8.11 3.42 -12.33
CA ARG A 158 -8.19 3.76 -13.76
C ARG A 158 -6.87 3.45 -14.46
N TYR A 159 -6.96 2.79 -15.60
CA TYR A 159 -5.84 2.52 -16.50
C TYR A 159 -5.83 3.48 -17.67
N PHE A 160 -4.63 3.91 -18.06
CA PHE A 160 -4.39 4.85 -19.14
C PHE A 160 -3.37 4.23 -20.11
N PRO A 161 -3.82 3.51 -21.16
CA PRO A 161 -2.94 3.11 -22.25
C PRO A 161 -2.36 4.35 -22.92
N LEU A 162 -1.03 4.39 -23.11
CA LEU A 162 -0.36 5.51 -23.78
C LEU A 162 -0.06 5.16 -25.24
N ASP A 163 0.41 3.94 -25.46
CA ASP A 163 0.72 3.37 -26.76
C ASP A 163 0.79 1.83 -26.68
N GLY A 164 1.28 1.18 -27.74
CA GLY A 164 1.39 -0.29 -27.79
C GLY A 164 2.36 -0.90 -26.77
N GLY A 165 3.25 -0.11 -26.15
CA GLY A 165 4.27 -0.59 -25.21
C GLY A 165 4.20 0.04 -23.83
N ARG A 166 3.31 1.01 -23.59
CA ARG A 166 3.24 1.73 -22.30
C ARG A 166 1.82 1.91 -21.80
N CYS A 167 1.66 1.67 -20.51
CA CYS A 167 0.43 1.93 -19.77
C CYS A 167 0.78 2.44 -18.36
N TYR A 168 -0.07 3.28 -17.79
CA TYR A 168 -0.02 3.59 -16.37
C TYR A 168 -1.40 3.45 -15.74
N SER A 169 -1.46 3.35 -14.42
CA SER A 169 -2.72 3.37 -13.68
C SER A 169 -2.63 4.21 -12.41
N ARG A 170 -3.79 4.68 -11.96
CA ARG A 170 -4.00 5.34 -10.67
C ARG A 170 -5.03 4.56 -9.90
N ALA A 171 -4.75 4.27 -8.64
CA ALA A 171 -5.68 3.62 -7.73
C ALA A 171 -5.81 4.43 -6.44
N TYR A 172 -7.03 4.74 -6.06
CA TYR A 172 -7.35 5.53 -4.86
C TYR A 172 -8.25 4.73 -3.95
N SER A 173 -7.84 4.54 -2.68
CA SER A 173 -8.74 3.98 -1.69
C SER A 173 -9.90 4.95 -1.44
N THR A 174 -11.12 4.48 -1.64
CA THR A 174 -12.36 5.23 -1.36
C THR A 174 -12.87 4.92 0.04
N ARG A 175 -12.59 3.72 0.56
CA ARG A 175 -12.89 3.29 1.91
C ARG A 175 -11.81 2.36 2.42
N ILE A 176 -11.43 2.52 3.69
CA ILE A 176 -10.64 1.56 4.46
C ILE A 176 -11.31 1.39 5.81
N ALA A 177 -11.58 0.15 6.21
CA ALA A 177 -12.17 -0.18 7.50
C ALA A 177 -11.40 -1.31 8.17
N GLU A 178 -11.02 -1.13 9.42
CA GLU A 178 -10.42 -2.18 10.25
C GLU A 178 -11.50 -3.16 10.69
N ILE A 179 -11.18 -4.47 10.60
CA ILE A 179 -12.12 -5.54 10.94
C ILE A 179 -11.80 -6.07 12.32
N GLN A 180 -12.73 -5.89 13.24
CA GLN A 180 -12.67 -6.47 14.56
C GLN A 180 -13.18 -7.92 14.53
N ASN A 181 -12.52 -8.80 15.29
CA ASN A 181 -12.89 -10.21 15.43
C ASN A 181 -12.94 -11.00 14.11
N ALA A 182 -12.03 -10.66 13.17
CA ALA A 182 -11.98 -11.31 11.87
C ALA A 182 -11.99 -12.84 11.96
N GLY A 183 -12.89 -13.48 11.18
CA GLY A 183 -13.12 -14.92 11.16
C GLY A 183 -13.97 -15.46 12.33
N LYS A 184 -14.50 -14.60 13.22
CA LYS A 184 -15.40 -14.98 14.31
C LYS A 184 -16.86 -14.64 13.98
N LYS A 185 -17.81 -15.18 14.78
CA LYS A 185 -19.25 -14.93 14.59
C LYS A 185 -19.66 -13.47 14.77
N ASP A 186 -18.90 -12.71 15.54
CA ASP A 186 -19.09 -11.29 15.84
C ASP A 186 -18.12 -10.39 15.04
N GLU A 187 -17.65 -10.88 13.88
CA GLU A 187 -16.85 -10.08 12.94
C GLU A 187 -17.62 -8.84 12.51
N ARG A 188 -16.97 -7.68 12.59
CA ARG A 188 -17.55 -6.41 12.16
C ARG A 188 -16.48 -5.41 11.72
N ALA A 189 -16.83 -4.57 10.78
CA ALA A 189 -16.05 -3.39 10.43
C ALA A 189 -16.19 -2.34 11.54
N LEU A 190 -15.07 -1.77 11.97
CA LEU A 190 -15.07 -0.64 12.90
C LEU A 190 -15.57 0.62 12.17
N PRO A 191 -16.43 1.43 12.80
CA PRO A 191 -16.84 2.71 12.24
C PRO A 191 -15.65 3.66 12.10
N PRO A 192 -15.72 4.62 11.16
CA PRO A 192 -14.71 5.68 11.06
C PRO A 192 -14.46 6.38 12.40
N GLY A 193 -13.19 6.56 12.74
CA GLY A 193 -12.78 7.16 14.01
C GLY A 193 -12.84 6.23 15.22
N GLN A 194 -13.19 4.96 15.04
CA GLN A 194 -13.10 3.92 16.08
C GLN A 194 -12.01 2.88 15.77
N ASP A 195 -11.36 3.00 14.61
CA ASP A 195 -10.21 2.19 14.22
C ASP A 195 -8.93 2.59 14.95
N SER A 196 -7.88 1.78 14.81
CA SER A 196 -6.56 2.06 15.41
C SER A 196 -5.77 3.12 14.64
N GLY A 197 -6.22 3.54 13.45
CA GLY A 197 -5.50 4.43 12.54
C GLY A 197 -4.31 3.76 11.87
N PHE A 198 -4.34 2.44 11.77
CA PHE A 198 -3.27 1.66 11.16
C PHE A 198 -3.09 2.01 9.68
N LEU A 199 -4.19 2.27 8.96
CA LEU A 199 -4.19 2.73 7.58
C LEU A 199 -5.47 3.52 7.31
N TRP A 200 -5.35 4.81 6.93
CA TRP A 200 -6.49 5.66 6.59
C TRP A 200 -6.66 5.87 5.10
N ARG A 201 -5.53 5.91 4.35
CA ARG A 201 -5.50 6.05 2.89
C ARG A 201 -4.39 5.20 2.32
N LEU A 202 -4.61 4.66 1.13
CA LEU A 202 -3.60 3.99 0.33
C LEU A 202 -3.86 4.30 -1.14
N TYR A 203 -2.96 5.04 -1.77
CA TYR A 203 -2.99 5.38 -3.18
C TYR A 203 -1.82 4.71 -3.87
N SER A 204 -2.01 4.24 -5.10
CA SER A 204 -0.92 3.66 -5.86
C SER A 204 -0.95 4.07 -7.32
N TYR A 205 0.24 4.24 -7.86
CA TYR A 205 0.48 4.67 -9.23
C TYR A 205 1.39 3.65 -9.88
N TRP A 206 0.85 2.93 -10.85
CA TRP A 206 1.59 1.91 -11.56
C TRP A 206 2.01 2.41 -12.93
N ARG A 207 3.21 2.01 -13.38
CA ARG A 207 3.74 2.23 -14.72
C ARG A 207 4.24 0.91 -15.27
N PHE A 208 3.86 0.64 -16.51
CA PHE A 208 4.22 -0.58 -17.24
C PHE A 208 4.85 -0.18 -18.55
N GLN A 209 6.01 -0.73 -18.86
CA GLN A 209 6.66 -0.51 -20.14
C GLN A 209 7.23 -1.80 -20.70
N GLU A 210 6.77 -2.19 -21.88
CA GLU A 210 7.33 -3.29 -22.63
C GLU A 210 8.54 -2.79 -23.41
N ARG A 211 9.71 -3.34 -23.14
CA ARG A 211 10.97 -3.12 -23.84
C ARG A 211 12.00 -4.15 -23.39
N ASP A 212 13.14 -4.21 -24.05
CA ASP A 212 14.28 -5.09 -23.70
C ASP A 212 13.90 -6.60 -23.63
N GLY A 213 12.85 -7.02 -24.36
CA GLY A 213 12.39 -8.41 -24.37
C GLY A 213 11.57 -8.81 -23.13
N GLY A 214 10.93 -7.85 -22.45
CA GLY A 214 10.05 -8.09 -21.30
C GLY A 214 9.31 -6.83 -20.89
N VAL A 215 8.78 -6.82 -19.67
CA VAL A 215 8.05 -5.68 -19.12
C VAL A 215 8.70 -5.19 -17.85
N TYR A 216 8.95 -3.89 -17.79
CA TYR A 216 9.23 -3.17 -16.54
C TYR A 216 7.91 -2.86 -15.86
N VAL A 217 7.80 -3.28 -14.61
CA VAL A 217 6.65 -3.01 -13.75
C VAL A 217 7.13 -2.14 -12.59
N GLU A 218 6.54 -0.97 -12.47
CA GLU A 218 6.90 0.01 -11.46
C GLU A 218 5.65 0.43 -10.69
N CYS A 219 5.75 0.57 -9.37
CA CYS A 219 4.66 1.01 -8.51
C CYS A 219 5.17 2.01 -7.47
N GLU A 220 4.53 3.17 -7.39
CA GLU A 220 4.62 4.12 -6.29
C GLU A 220 3.39 3.95 -5.40
N ALA A 221 3.61 3.71 -4.10
CA ALA A 221 2.55 3.50 -3.11
C ALA A 221 2.65 4.56 -2.02
N ILE A 222 1.58 5.36 -1.87
CA ILE A 222 1.50 6.44 -0.89
C ILE A 222 0.40 6.11 0.10
N SER A 223 0.76 5.98 1.38
CA SER A 223 -0.18 5.66 2.45
C SER A 223 -0.19 6.72 3.54
N LEU A 224 -1.35 6.88 4.18
CA LEU A 224 -1.55 7.71 5.36
C LEU A 224 -1.93 6.84 6.54
N THR A 225 -1.15 6.95 7.61
CA THR A 225 -1.36 6.26 8.88
C THR A 225 -1.47 7.26 10.02
N ARG A 226 -1.93 6.82 11.17
CA ARG A 226 -1.91 7.59 12.41
C ARG A 226 -0.47 7.92 12.85
N ALA A 227 -0.26 9.08 13.44
CA ALA A 227 0.97 9.35 14.18
C ALA A 227 1.12 8.39 15.37
N ILE A 228 2.36 7.98 15.66
CA ILE A 228 2.67 7.06 16.76
C ILE A 228 2.34 7.74 18.08
N PRO A 229 1.48 7.16 18.95
CA PRO A 229 1.19 7.74 20.25
C PRO A 229 2.44 7.83 21.12
N ALA A 230 2.56 8.94 21.87
CA ALA A 230 3.66 9.12 22.82
C ALA A 230 3.75 7.91 23.78
N GLY A 231 4.97 7.41 24.01
CA GLY A 231 5.26 6.27 24.90
C GLY A 231 5.14 4.88 24.26
N LEU A 232 4.58 4.75 23.05
CA LEU A 232 4.49 3.46 22.33
C LEU A 232 5.47 3.36 21.14
N GLY A 233 6.27 4.40 20.89
CA GLY A 233 7.18 4.47 19.73
C GLY A 233 8.08 3.26 19.62
N TRP A 234 8.79 2.88 20.67
CA TRP A 234 9.75 1.78 20.70
C TRP A 234 9.15 0.43 20.26
N LEU A 235 7.84 0.21 20.46
CA LEU A 235 7.15 -1.03 20.11
C LEU A 235 6.55 -1.00 18.71
N ILE A 236 6.03 0.15 18.28
CA ILE A 236 5.22 0.28 17.05
C ILE A 236 6.04 0.87 15.89
N GLU A 237 7.02 1.72 16.19
CA GLU A 237 7.83 2.42 15.21
C GLU A 237 8.52 1.48 14.19
N PRO A 238 9.17 0.37 14.60
CA PRO A 238 9.78 -0.56 13.64
C PRO A 238 8.75 -1.17 12.66
N VAL A 239 7.51 -1.35 13.11
CA VAL A 239 6.43 -1.91 12.28
C VAL A 239 5.95 -0.88 11.26
N ILE A 240 5.72 0.34 11.70
CA ILE A 240 5.21 1.44 10.84
C ILE A 240 6.25 1.81 9.79
N GLN A 241 7.53 1.84 10.14
CA GLN A 241 8.61 2.20 9.21
C GLN A 241 8.87 1.13 8.14
N THR A 242 8.74 -0.15 8.47
CA THR A 242 9.13 -1.23 7.55
C THR A 242 7.96 -1.77 6.71
N LEU A 243 6.76 -1.76 7.25
CA LEU A 243 5.60 -2.42 6.63
C LEU A 243 5.21 -1.86 5.26
N PRO A 244 5.18 -0.53 5.00
CA PRO A 244 4.86 -0.01 3.68
C PRO A 244 5.86 -0.47 2.61
N ARG A 245 7.16 -0.41 2.92
CA ARG A 245 8.24 -0.88 2.06
C ARG A 245 8.14 -2.38 1.76
N GLU A 246 7.94 -3.20 2.80
CA GLU A 246 7.82 -4.65 2.66
C GLU A 246 6.58 -5.04 1.85
N SER A 247 5.44 -4.39 2.08
CA SER A 247 4.20 -4.65 1.33
C SER A 247 4.39 -4.35 -0.15
N LEU A 248 5.01 -3.22 -0.51
CA LEU A 248 5.31 -2.89 -1.90
C LEU A 248 6.28 -3.91 -2.51
N ALA A 249 7.35 -4.27 -1.77
CA ALA A 249 8.32 -5.26 -2.22
C ALA A 249 7.67 -6.63 -2.49
N ASN A 250 6.77 -7.07 -1.61
CA ASN A 250 6.03 -8.31 -1.78
C ASN A 250 5.10 -8.24 -2.99
N THR A 251 4.33 -7.17 -3.14
CA THR A 251 3.44 -6.97 -4.28
C THR A 251 4.19 -7.08 -5.61
N LEU A 252 5.35 -6.43 -5.74
CA LEU A 252 6.16 -6.49 -6.97
C LEU A 252 6.76 -7.88 -7.22
N ARG A 253 7.22 -8.58 -6.17
CA ARG A 253 7.73 -9.96 -6.28
C ARG A 253 6.63 -10.93 -6.70
N GLU A 254 5.45 -10.84 -6.08
CA GLU A 254 4.33 -11.71 -6.41
C GLU A 254 3.79 -11.44 -7.81
N THR A 255 3.75 -10.17 -8.26
CA THR A 255 3.42 -9.83 -9.66
C THR A 255 4.39 -10.53 -10.62
N ARG A 256 5.70 -10.47 -10.36
CA ARG A 256 6.69 -11.16 -11.18
C ARG A 256 6.49 -12.67 -11.13
N THR A 257 6.39 -13.26 -9.93
CA THR A 257 6.21 -14.70 -9.76
C THR A 257 4.97 -15.23 -10.47
N ALA A 258 3.87 -14.47 -10.47
CA ALA A 258 2.64 -14.84 -11.16
C ALA A 258 2.79 -14.78 -12.69
N LEU A 259 3.62 -13.88 -13.22
CA LEU A 259 3.86 -13.74 -14.65
C LEU A 259 4.93 -14.70 -15.20
N GLU A 260 5.81 -15.22 -14.36
CA GLU A 260 6.83 -16.22 -14.72
C GLU A 260 6.27 -17.65 -14.81
N LYS A 261 5.05 -17.89 -14.32
CA LYS A 261 4.30 -19.15 -14.46
C LYS A 261 3.63 -19.26 -15.84
#